data_c13344d8754f9be7548e4bfbc879af0a
#
_entry.id   c13344d8754f9be7548e4bfbc879af0a
#
_cell.length_a   1.000
_cell.length_b   1.000
_cell.length_c   1.000
_cell.angle_alpha   90.00
_cell.angle_beta   90.00
_cell.angle_gamma   90.00
#
_symmetry.space_group_name_H-M   'P 1'
#
loop_
_entity.id
_entity.type
_entity.pdbx_description
1 polymer ?
#
loop_
_entity_poly.entity_id
_entity_poly.type
_entity_poly.pdbx_seq_one_letter_code
_entity_poly.pdbx_strand_id
1 'polypeptide(L)'
;MNFRGIIDFLKNNFKNNTSTYLSVLGGLFLFIIIAIVIPRNNEDIEKKETKKFKEPEYLYGICIDSLDVEIDTIKKNQFLSNIMLKKNISYNVITHIEKNHRKTFDIRKIKPGQRHTFLIKRDSVATPLYWIYEINKVDYAVFGLTDSLPAWVGHKEVTT
;
A
#
# COMPACT_ATOMS: atom_id res chain seq x y z
N MET A 1 -42.74 42.56 -34.43
CA MET A 1 -42.74 41.62 -35.56
C MET A 1 -43.78 40.55 -35.19
N ASN A 2 -44.86 40.44 -35.96
CA ASN A 2 -46.07 39.70 -35.55
C ASN A 2 -45.85 38.20 -35.83
N PHE A 3 -46.07 37.34 -34.86
CA PHE A 3 -45.82 35.88 -34.91
C PHE A 3 -46.56 35.19 -36.10
N ARG A 4 -47.70 35.73 -36.52
CA ARG A 4 -48.40 35.25 -37.70
C ARG A 4 -47.61 35.45 -39.01
N GLY A 5 -46.90 36.58 -39.19
CA GLY A 5 -46.12 36.84 -40.36
C GLY A 5 -44.92 35.86 -40.55
N ILE A 6 -44.37 35.39 -39.47
CA ILE A 6 -43.29 34.38 -39.48
C ILE A 6 -43.85 33.02 -39.91
N ILE A 7 -45.02 32.63 -39.45
CA ILE A 7 -45.67 31.38 -39.83
C ILE A 7 -46.04 31.34 -41.29
N ASP A 8 -46.59 32.46 -41.80
CA ASP A 8 -46.98 32.56 -43.24
C ASP A 8 -45.75 32.60 -44.17
N PHE A 9 -44.70 33.27 -43.75
CA PHE A 9 -43.41 33.23 -44.46
C PHE A 9 -42.81 31.82 -44.54
N LEU A 10 -42.81 31.10 -43.44
CA LEU A 10 -42.33 29.71 -43.38
C LEU A 10 -43.22 28.78 -44.21
N LYS A 11 -44.54 28.95 -44.19
CA LYS A 11 -45.51 28.12 -44.92
C LYS A 11 -45.41 28.33 -46.45
N ASN A 12 -45.16 29.55 -46.90
CA ASN A 12 -45.02 29.89 -48.32
C ASN A 12 -43.67 29.43 -48.90
N ASN A 13 -42.59 29.52 -48.12
CA ASN A 13 -41.28 29.02 -48.51
C ASN A 13 -41.18 27.47 -48.49
N PHE A 14 -41.97 26.83 -47.65
CA PHE A 14 -41.96 25.35 -47.54
C PHE A 14 -42.62 24.68 -48.77
N LYS A 15 -43.53 25.38 -49.47
CA LYS A 15 -44.27 24.82 -50.60
C LYS A 15 -43.46 24.78 -51.92
N ASN A 16 -42.41 25.59 -52.04
CA ASN A 16 -41.70 25.74 -53.33
C ASN A 16 -40.34 25.03 -53.37
N ASN A 17 -39.83 24.49 -52.29
CA ASN A 17 -38.46 23.92 -52.26
C ASN A 17 -38.34 22.68 -51.40
N THR A 18 -39.30 21.76 -51.47
CA THR A 18 -39.29 20.49 -50.68
C THR A 18 -38.04 19.66 -50.96
N SER A 19 -37.48 19.72 -52.19
CA SER A 19 -36.25 18.98 -52.54
C SER A 19 -35.02 19.53 -51.87
N THR A 20 -34.90 20.86 -51.71
CA THR A 20 -33.76 21.52 -51.06
C THR A 20 -33.77 21.34 -49.55
N TYR A 21 -34.95 21.36 -48.91
CA TYR A 21 -35.07 21.12 -47.47
C TYR A 21 -34.83 19.66 -47.13
N LEU A 22 -35.23 18.72 -47.99
CA LEU A 22 -34.96 17.29 -47.79
C LEU A 22 -33.48 16.99 -47.87
N SER A 23 -32.72 17.63 -48.75
CA SER A 23 -31.28 17.48 -48.86
C SER A 23 -30.52 18.10 -47.68
N VAL A 24 -30.97 19.25 -47.16
CA VAL A 24 -30.41 19.92 -45.99
C VAL A 24 -30.69 19.12 -44.70
N LEU A 25 -31.91 18.63 -44.51
CA LEU A 25 -32.26 17.77 -43.39
C LEU A 25 -31.50 16.41 -43.44
N GLY A 26 -31.38 15.82 -44.62
CA GLY A 26 -30.57 14.60 -44.82
C GLY A 26 -29.11 14.82 -44.50
N GLY A 27 -28.53 15.94 -44.92
CA GLY A 27 -27.14 16.32 -44.58
C GLY A 27 -26.93 16.55 -43.09
N LEU A 28 -27.87 17.20 -42.41
CA LEU A 28 -27.81 17.46 -40.98
C LEU A 28 -27.95 16.16 -40.17
N PHE A 29 -28.83 15.25 -40.62
CA PHE A 29 -28.99 13.92 -39.99
C PHE A 29 -27.74 13.05 -40.19
N LEU A 30 -27.12 13.11 -41.36
CA LEU A 30 -25.85 12.40 -41.64
C LEU A 30 -24.73 12.95 -40.79
N PHE A 31 -24.70 14.27 -40.59
CA PHE A 31 -23.66 14.90 -39.72
C PHE A 31 -23.84 14.49 -38.23
N ILE A 32 -25.09 14.37 -37.76
CA ILE A 32 -25.38 13.90 -36.42
C ILE A 32 -24.97 12.42 -36.25
N ILE A 33 -25.26 11.58 -37.27
CA ILE A 33 -24.85 10.17 -37.25
C ILE A 33 -23.30 10.04 -37.22
N ILE A 34 -22.61 10.83 -38.04
CA ILE A 34 -21.14 10.87 -38.07
C ILE A 34 -20.59 11.33 -36.72
N ALA A 35 -21.19 12.33 -36.08
CA ALA A 35 -20.81 12.81 -34.75
C ALA A 35 -21.04 11.80 -33.62
N ILE A 36 -21.99 10.86 -33.80
CA ILE A 36 -22.28 9.79 -32.85
C ILE A 36 -21.41 8.54 -33.10
N VAL A 37 -21.13 8.25 -34.40
CA VAL A 37 -20.39 7.04 -34.82
C VAL A 37 -18.89 7.25 -34.79
N ILE A 38 -18.39 8.49 -34.93
CA ILE A 38 -16.96 8.73 -34.63
C ILE A 38 -16.80 8.47 -33.13
N PRO A 39 -16.12 7.36 -32.74
CA PRO A 39 -15.77 7.21 -31.35
C PRO A 39 -15.01 8.50 -30.99
N ARG A 40 -15.50 9.27 -30.04
CA ARG A 40 -14.67 10.21 -29.33
C ARG A 40 -13.53 9.33 -28.79
N ASN A 41 -12.45 9.29 -29.52
CA ASN A 41 -11.17 8.98 -28.89
C ASN A 41 -10.96 10.10 -27.87
N ASN A 42 -11.69 9.99 -26.74
CA ASN A 42 -11.10 10.38 -25.51
C ASN A 42 -9.87 9.45 -25.46
N GLU A 43 -8.76 9.96 -25.96
CA GLU A 43 -7.50 9.58 -25.36
C GLU A 43 -7.69 9.94 -23.89
N ASP A 44 -8.33 8.99 -23.14
CA ASP A 44 -7.89 8.70 -21.83
C ASP A 44 -6.39 8.43 -22.04
N ILE A 45 -5.63 9.52 -21.99
CA ILE A 45 -4.27 9.46 -21.55
C ILE A 45 -4.44 8.80 -20.19
N GLU A 46 -4.48 7.42 -20.21
CA GLU A 46 -4.04 6.67 -19.08
C GLU A 46 -2.79 7.41 -18.65
N LYS A 47 -2.93 8.26 -17.66
CA LYS A 47 -1.83 8.55 -16.77
C LYS A 47 -1.40 7.15 -16.34
N LYS A 48 -0.53 6.55 -17.14
CA LYS A 48 0.41 5.57 -16.65
C LYS A 48 1.02 6.30 -15.47
N GLU A 49 0.39 6.11 -14.31
CA GLU A 49 1.07 6.32 -13.07
C GLU A 49 2.33 5.52 -13.26
N THR A 50 3.39 6.22 -13.63
CA THR A 50 4.74 5.69 -13.46
C THR A 50 4.70 5.25 -12.02
N LYS A 51 4.51 3.94 -11.79
CA LYS A 51 4.71 3.31 -10.49
C LYS A 51 6.09 3.81 -10.09
N LYS A 52 6.08 4.89 -9.32
CA LYS A 52 7.29 5.42 -8.72
C LYS A 52 7.80 4.23 -7.94
N PHE A 53 8.85 3.59 -8.42
CA PHE A 53 9.49 2.47 -7.75
C PHE A 53 9.81 3.00 -6.37
N LYS A 54 9.00 2.61 -5.39
CA LYS A 54 9.24 2.96 -4.00
C LYS A 54 10.50 2.18 -3.64
N GLU A 55 11.57 2.89 -3.29
CA GLU A 55 12.78 2.24 -2.80
C GLU A 55 12.40 1.38 -1.59
N PRO A 56 12.93 0.14 -1.51
CA PRO A 56 12.64 -0.75 -0.39
C PRO A 56 13.04 -0.10 0.93
N GLU A 57 12.14 -0.13 1.89
CA GLU A 57 12.39 0.39 3.23
C GLU A 57 13.02 -0.70 4.11
N TYR A 58 14.12 -0.37 4.80
CA TYR A 58 14.84 -1.30 5.66
C TYR A 58 14.82 -0.84 7.11
N LEU A 59 14.55 -1.77 8.02
CA LEU A 59 14.66 -1.55 9.45
C LEU A 59 15.46 -2.70 10.06
N TYR A 60 16.50 -2.39 10.82
CA TYR A 60 17.45 -3.38 11.38
C TYR A 60 18.06 -4.33 10.32
N GLY A 61 18.26 -3.84 9.10
CA GLY A 61 18.76 -4.63 7.98
C GLY A 61 17.75 -5.57 7.32
N ILE A 62 16.48 -5.50 7.72
CA ILE A 62 15.38 -6.31 7.18
C ILE A 62 14.46 -5.41 6.34
N CYS A 63 14.12 -5.86 5.13
CA CYS A 63 13.12 -5.17 4.29
C CYS A 63 11.74 -5.27 4.93
N ILE A 64 11.10 -4.11 5.19
CA ILE A 64 9.83 -4.03 5.91
C ILE A 64 8.62 -3.69 5.04
N ASP A 65 8.75 -3.64 3.72
CA ASP A 65 7.66 -3.25 2.80
C ASP A 65 6.38 -4.07 2.95
N SER A 66 6.51 -5.35 3.29
CA SER A 66 5.41 -6.30 3.51
C SER A 66 5.16 -6.63 4.97
N LEU A 67 5.78 -5.90 5.90
CA LEU A 67 5.72 -6.16 7.33
C LEU A 67 5.05 -5.00 8.06
N ASP A 68 4.37 -5.33 9.14
CA ASP A 68 3.94 -4.37 10.16
C ASP A 68 5.00 -4.30 11.26
N VAL A 69 5.28 -3.08 11.71
CA VAL A 69 6.32 -2.80 12.71
C VAL A 69 5.65 -2.42 14.03
N GLU A 70 5.79 -3.25 15.03
CA GLU A 70 5.30 -2.97 16.38
C GLU A 70 6.47 -2.71 17.33
N ILE A 71 6.57 -1.49 17.83
CA ILE A 71 7.62 -1.06 18.76
C ILE A 71 7.03 -0.91 20.15
N ASP A 72 7.66 -1.51 21.15
CA ASP A 72 7.29 -1.37 22.57
C ASP A 72 8.56 -1.28 23.44
N THR A 73 8.36 -1.07 24.72
CA THR A 73 9.43 -0.97 25.72
C THR A 73 9.24 -2.03 26.80
N ILE A 74 10.33 -2.70 27.18
CA ILE A 74 10.32 -3.68 28.27
C ILE A 74 9.89 -2.99 29.57
N LYS A 75 8.83 -3.49 30.18
CA LYS A 75 8.30 -2.97 31.46
C LYS A 75 9.01 -3.59 32.67
N LYS A 76 8.94 -2.90 33.81
CA LYS A 76 9.43 -3.47 35.07
C LYS A 76 8.71 -4.80 35.38
N ASN A 77 9.46 -5.80 35.80
CA ASN A 77 8.98 -7.16 36.09
C ASN A 77 8.37 -7.89 34.87
N GLN A 78 8.70 -7.49 33.64
CA GLN A 78 8.31 -8.17 32.43
C GLN A 78 9.41 -9.13 31.97
N PHE A 79 9.04 -10.39 31.76
CA PHE A 79 9.94 -11.43 31.23
C PHE A 79 9.69 -11.63 29.74
N LEU A 80 10.71 -12.16 29.04
CA LEU A 80 10.59 -12.47 27.61
C LEU A 80 9.38 -13.36 27.31
N SER A 81 9.15 -14.39 28.13
CA SER A 81 8.00 -15.28 27.96
C SER A 81 6.65 -14.53 27.93
N ASN A 82 6.49 -13.54 28.81
CA ASN A 82 5.27 -12.72 28.82
C ASN A 82 5.08 -11.93 27.52
N ILE A 83 6.19 -11.44 26.93
CA ILE A 83 6.17 -10.67 25.68
C ILE A 83 5.83 -11.58 24.51
N MET A 84 6.50 -12.73 24.44
CA MET A 84 6.36 -13.69 23.34
C MET A 84 4.99 -14.37 23.31
N LEU A 85 4.50 -14.81 24.48
CA LEU A 85 3.18 -15.47 24.60
C LEU A 85 2.03 -14.56 24.20
N LYS A 86 2.13 -13.24 24.46
CA LYS A 86 1.12 -12.26 23.98
C LYS A 86 1.02 -12.19 22.47
N LYS A 87 2.07 -12.62 21.77
CA LYS A 87 2.14 -12.69 20.31
C LYS A 87 1.92 -14.11 19.78
N ASN A 88 1.35 -15.00 20.59
CA ASN A 88 1.12 -16.41 20.25
C ASN A 88 2.39 -17.20 19.86
N ILE A 89 3.56 -16.74 20.30
CA ILE A 89 4.83 -17.44 20.08
C ILE A 89 4.94 -18.55 21.11
N SER A 90 5.19 -19.78 20.64
CA SER A 90 5.20 -20.97 21.51
C SER A 90 6.41 -21.02 22.45
N TYR A 91 6.26 -21.74 23.57
CA TYR A 91 7.37 -21.99 24.51
C TYR A 91 8.56 -22.70 23.85
N ASN A 92 8.33 -23.51 22.81
CA ASN A 92 9.39 -24.19 22.09
C ASN A 92 10.33 -23.19 21.43
N VAL A 93 9.78 -22.15 20.79
CA VAL A 93 10.56 -21.06 20.18
C VAL A 93 11.33 -20.28 21.24
N ILE A 94 10.69 -19.94 22.37
CA ILE A 94 11.33 -19.21 23.47
C ILE A 94 12.51 -20.02 24.03
N THR A 95 12.29 -21.31 24.29
CA THR A 95 13.33 -22.24 24.79
C THR A 95 14.48 -22.40 23.79
N HIS A 96 14.15 -22.47 22.49
CA HIS A 96 15.17 -22.57 21.44
C HIS A 96 16.06 -21.32 21.45
N ILE A 97 15.47 -20.14 21.47
CA ILE A 97 16.20 -18.87 21.53
C ILE A 97 17.11 -18.85 22.77
N GLU A 98 16.59 -19.21 23.92
CA GLU A 98 17.34 -19.21 25.18
C GLU A 98 18.55 -20.17 25.15
N LYS A 99 18.36 -21.36 24.62
CA LYS A 99 19.42 -22.39 24.62
C LYS A 99 20.45 -22.18 23.52
N ASN A 100 20.00 -21.86 22.29
CA ASN A 100 20.85 -21.92 21.10
C ASN A 100 21.47 -20.56 20.76
N HIS A 101 20.84 -19.44 21.15
CA HIS A 101 21.31 -18.10 20.77
C HIS A 101 21.94 -17.30 21.91
N ARG A 102 22.28 -17.98 23.02
CA ARG A 102 22.92 -17.35 24.18
C ARG A 102 24.25 -16.67 23.87
N LYS A 103 25.00 -17.19 22.88
CA LYS A 103 26.23 -16.57 22.43
C LYS A 103 26.01 -15.29 21.63
N THR A 104 24.90 -15.20 20.91
CA THR A 104 24.50 -14.00 20.17
C THR A 104 24.02 -12.92 21.13
N PHE A 105 23.07 -13.25 21.96
CA PHE A 105 22.60 -12.40 23.07
C PHE A 105 21.87 -13.26 24.11
N ASP A 106 22.26 -13.13 25.36
CA ASP A 106 21.60 -13.82 26.47
C ASP A 106 20.30 -13.08 26.85
N ILE A 107 19.17 -13.62 26.39
CA ILE A 107 17.84 -13.02 26.58
C ILE A 107 17.45 -12.83 28.06
N ARG A 108 18.13 -13.47 29.00
CA ARG A 108 17.93 -13.25 30.43
C ARG A 108 18.48 -11.90 30.90
N LYS A 109 19.28 -11.23 30.05
CA LYS A 109 19.85 -9.91 30.30
C LYS A 109 18.99 -8.76 29.77
N ILE A 110 17.75 -9.03 29.31
CA ILE A 110 16.83 -7.95 28.92
C ILE A 110 16.57 -7.03 30.12
N LYS A 111 16.49 -5.73 29.85
CA LYS A 111 16.37 -4.71 30.89
C LYS A 111 15.09 -3.90 30.71
N PRO A 112 14.40 -3.54 31.81
CA PRO A 112 13.32 -2.56 31.77
C PRO A 112 13.80 -1.24 31.14
N GLY A 113 12.94 -0.59 30.37
CA GLY A 113 13.24 0.65 29.68
C GLY A 113 13.89 0.48 28.31
N GLN A 114 14.37 -0.71 27.96
CA GLN A 114 14.90 -0.99 26.63
C GLN A 114 13.78 -1.23 25.63
N ARG A 115 14.01 -0.76 24.40
CA ARG A 115 13.07 -0.91 23.29
C ARG A 115 13.17 -2.32 22.69
N HIS A 116 12.04 -2.84 22.29
CA HIS A 116 11.98 -4.02 21.44
C HIS A 116 10.97 -3.82 20.32
N THR A 117 11.15 -4.55 19.22
CA THR A 117 10.33 -4.43 18.02
C THR A 117 9.94 -5.82 17.53
N PHE A 118 8.67 -5.99 17.18
CA PHE A 118 8.22 -7.12 16.38
C PHE A 118 8.05 -6.70 14.93
N LEU A 119 8.56 -7.51 14.01
CA LEU A 119 8.23 -7.43 12.59
C LEU A 119 7.25 -8.54 12.28
N ILE A 120 6.06 -8.16 11.88
CA ILE A 120 4.89 -9.03 11.75
C ILE A 120 4.50 -9.09 10.28
N LYS A 121 4.27 -10.28 9.76
CA LYS A 121 3.81 -10.45 8.38
C LYS A 121 2.44 -9.80 8.20
N ARG A 122 2.28 -9.00 7.16
CA ARG A 122 1.01 -8.33 6.82
C ARG A 122 0.10 -9.30 6.09
N ASP A 123 -0.42 -10.27 6.84
CA ASP A 123 -1.40 -11.24 6.38
C ASP A 123 -2.55 -11.34 7.40
N SER A 124 -3.57 -12.14 7.08
CA SER A 124 -4.76 -12.32 7.94
C SER A 124 -4.44 -12.94 9.32
N VAL A 125 -3.31 -13.61 9.45
CA VAL A 125 -2.87 -14.28 10.69
C VAL A 125 -2.01 -13.38 11.56
N ALA A 126 -1.39 -12.34 10.97
CA ALA A 126 -0.45 -11.42 11.63
C ALA A 126 0.70 -12.18 12.33
N THR A 127 1.38 -13.06 11.58
CA THR A 127 2.43 -13.92 12.13
C THR A 127 3.70 -13.12 12.42
N PRO A 128 4.22 -13.11 13.66
CA PRO A 128 5.49 -12.48 13.99
C PRO A 128 6.64 -13.26 13.32
N LEU A 129 7.45 -12.56 12.51
CA LEU A 129 8.59 -13.15 11.81
C LEU A 129 9.92 -12.91 12.53
N TYR A 130 10.06 -11.73 13.15
CA TYR A 130 11.28 -11.34 13.86
C TYR A 130 10.93 -10.63 15.16
N TRP A 131 11.76 -10.85 16.17
CA TRP A 131 11.82 -10.05 17.38
C TRP A 131 13.19 -9.43 17.50
N ILE A 132 13.23 -8.10 17.67
CA ILE A 132 14.44 -7.31 17.78
C ILE A 132 14.48 -6.69 19.17
N TYR A 133 15.64 -6.80 19.84
CA TYR A 133 15.88 -6.17 21.13
C TYR A 133 17.02 -5.18 21.01
N GLU A 134 16.78 -3.92 21.36
CA GLU A 134 17.82 -2.89 21.39
C GLU A 134 18.67 -3.04 22.65
N ILE A 135 19.89 -3.52 22.50
CA ILE A 135 20.84 -3.74 23.60
C ILE A 135 21.28 -2.39 24.19
N ASN A 136 21.54 -1.44 23.31
CA ASN A 136 21.91 -0.06 23.62
C ASN A 136 21.49 0.87 22.46
N LYS A 137 22.02 2.10 22.41
CA LYS A 137 21.68 3.09 21.37
C LYS A 137 22.14 2.67 19.96
N VAL A 138 23.17 1.83 19.86
CA VAL A 138 23.81 1.42 18.61
C VAL A 138 23.52 -0.05 18.31
N ASP A 139 23.68 -0.92 19.31
CA ASP A 139 23.62 -2.37 19.12
C ASP A 139 22.22 -2.92 19.34
N TYR A 140 21.82 -3.87 18.51
CA TYR A 140 20.58 -4.61 18.63
C TYR A 140 20.79 -6.10 18.33
N ALA A 141 20.01 -6.96 18.96
CA ALA A 141 19.93 -8.38 18.67
C ALA A 141 18.63 -8.69 17.91
N VAL A 142 18.74 -9.46 16.83
CA VAL A 142 17.62 -9.94 16.02
C VAL A 142 17.45 -11.43 16.25
N PHE A 143 16.20 -11.85 16.44
CA PHE A 143 15.80 -13.25 16.56
C PHE A 143 14.71 -13.54 15.54
N GLY A 144 14.95 -14.47 14.61
CA GLY A 144 13.91 -15.01 13.74
C GLY A 144 12.99 -15.93 14.55
N LEU A 145 11.70 -15.85 14.25
CA LEU A 145 10.65 -16.59 14.96
C LEU A 145 10.03 -17.69 14.10
N THR A 146 10.58 -17.90 12.92
CA THR A 146 10.16 -18.92 11.94
C THR A 146 11.08 -20.15 12.01
N ASP A 147 10.82 -21.12 11.15
CA ASP A 147 11.38 -22.48 11.20
C ASP A 147 12.90 -22.59 11.39
N SER A 148 13.69 -21.68 10.80
CA SER A 148 15.15 -21.67 10.95
C SER A 148 15.65 -20.99 12.23
N LEU A 149 14.78 -20.20 12.89
CA LEU A 149 15.07 -19.46 14.13
C LEU A 149 16.47 -18.81 14.14
N PRO A 150 16.86 -18.02 13.12
CA PRO A 150 18.18 -17.42 13.08
C PRO A 150 18.32 -16.33 14.13
N ALA A 151 19.56 -16.04 14.57
CA ALA A 151 19.82 -14.89 15.42
C ALA A 151 21.17 -14.25 15.10
N TRP A 152 21.21 -12.91 15.13
CA TRP A 152 22.45 -12.13 14.94
C TRP A 152 22.40 -10.82 15.72
N VAL A 153 23.55 -10.20 15.86
CA VAL A 153 23.69 -8.84 16.38
C VAL A 153 23.96 -7.90 15.20
N GLY A 154 23.26 -6.78 15.18
CA GLY A 154 23.48 -5.72 14.22
C GLY A 154 23.80 -4.40 14.90
N HIS A 155 24.23 -3.43 14.10
CA HIS A 155 24.60 -2.09 14.54
C HIS A 155 23.80 -1.05 13.74
N LYS A 156 23.27 -0.03 14.42
CA LYS A 156 22.66 1.13 13.77
C LYS A 156 23.75 2.03 13.22
N GLU A 157 23.55 2.55 12.02
CA GLU A 157 24.40 3.62 11.52
C GLU A 157 24.20 4.87 12.39
N VAL A 158 25.31 5.36 12.97
CA VAL A 158 25.30 6.61 13.73
C VAL A 158 25.77 7.69 12.79
N THR A 159 24.83 8.48 12.25
CA THR A 159 25.18 9.73 11.57
C THR A 159 25.65 10.74 12.61
N THR A 160 26.92 11.08 12.54
CA THR A 160 27.54 12.22 13.28
C THR A 160 27.23 13.54 12.60
#